data_60f7fb91e2ba5371189e772bde0c95db
#
_entry.id   60f7fb91e2ba5371189e772bde0c95db
#
_cell.length_a   1.000
_cell.length_b   1.000
_cell.length_c   1.000
_cell.angle_alpha   90.00
_cell.angle_beta   90.00
_cell.angle_gamma   90.00
#
_symmetry.space_group_name_H-M   'P 1'
#
loop_
_entity.id
_entity.type
_entity.pdbx_description
1 polymer ?
#
loop_
_entity_poly.entity_id
_entity_poly.type
_entity_poly.pdbx_seq_one_letter_code
_entity_poly.pdbx_strand_id
1 'polypeptide(L)'
;MPIAAHAEIFKYRGPDGSLHFTDRKMGDGYRLLWRSGHSKKRRGGYSLAKMERNRSKLTPLIEEVAREQRLHPGLLHAMVRVESAYNPRALSKKGARGLMQLMPATASRYGVDDSYDPKQNLQGGARYLSDLLKKFEYDISLALAAYNAGENAVMRAGNSIPPYPETIRYVDKVLGEYERNRLAMVD
;
A
#
# COMPACT_ATOMS: atom_id res chain seq x y z
N MET A 1 -16.07 14.94 -34.94
CA MET A 1 -15.04 15.24 -33.92
C MET A 1 -13.85 14.34 -34.17
N PRO A 2 -12.68 14.85 -34.55
CA PRO A 2 -11.51 13.98 -34.73
C PRO A 2 -11.03 13.48 -33.36
N ILE A 3 -10.90 12.16 -33.24
CA ILE A 3 -10.27 11.50 -32.10
C ILE A 3 -8.79 11.90 -32.14
N ALA A 4 -8.31 12.61 -31.14
CA ALA A 4 -6.90 12.94 -30.99
C ALA A 4 -6.10 11.63 -30.89
N ALA A 5 -5.36 11.31 -31.94
CA ALA A 5 -4.40 10.22 -31.92
C ALA A 5 -3.32 10.59 -30.90
N HIS A 6 -3.25 9.87 -29.77
CA HIS A 6 -2.14 10.01 -28.86
C HIS A 6 -0.86 9.57 -29.57
N ALA A 7 0.01 10.53 -29.85
CA ALA A 7 1.33 10.26 -30.43
C ALA A 7 2.13 9.36 -29.48
N GLU A 8 2.65 8.26 -30.02
CA GLU A 8 3.50 7.33 -29.26
C GLU A 8 4.86 8.00 -29.02
N ILE A 9 5.30 8.10 -27.77
CA ILE A 9 6.60 8.71 -27.41
C ILE A 9 7.62 7.59 -27.18
N PHE A 10 8.80 7.74 -27.74
CA PHE A 10 9.93 6.83 -27.60
C PHE A 10 11.05 7.49 -26.81
N LYS A 11 11.76 6.72 -26.00
CA LYS A 11 13.01 7.11 -25.34
C LYS A 11 14.13 6.24 -25.87
N TYR A 12 15.13 6.87 -26.46
CA TYR A 12 16.32 6.21 -26.98
C TYR A 12 17.58 6.65 -26.23
N ARG A 13 18.61 5.81 -26.29
CA ARG A 13 19.99 6.20 -25.99
C ARG A 13 20.76 6.29 -27.31
N GLY A 14 21.36 7.45 -27.56
CA GLY A 14 22.25 7.68 -28.70
C GLY A 14 23.61 7.00 -28.55
N PRO A 15 24.38 6.93 -29.65
CA PRO A 15 25.74 6.34 -29.64
C PRO A 15 26.72 7.09 -28.73
N ASP A 16 26.47 8.36 -28.48
CA ASP A 16 27.20 9.24 -27.56
C ASP A 16 26.74 9.12 -26.08
N GLY A 17 25.76 8.23 -25.80
CA GLY A 17 25.18 8.04 -24.47
C GLY A 17 24.04 9.01 -24.14
N SER A 18 23.73 9.99 -24.98
CA SER A 18 22.67 10.97 -24.80
C SER A 18 21.27 10.31 -24.78
N LEU A 19 20.31 10.96 -24.09
CA LEU A 19 18.93 10.50 -24.04
C LEU A 19 18.05 11.35 -24.95
N HIS A 20 17.34 10.69 -25.85
CA HIS A 20 16.42 11.31 -26.82
C HIS A 20 14.99 10.90 -26.53
N PHE A 21 14.07 11.87 -26.47
CA PHE A 21 12.63 11.67 -26.41
C PHE A 21 12.02 12.18 -27.72
N THR A 22 11.28 11.33 -28.42
CA THR A 22 10.73 11.63 -29.73
C THR A 22 9.43 10.86 -29.98
N ASP A 23 8.59 11.40 -30.85
CA ASP A 23 7.37 10.74 -31.35
C ASP A 23 7.64 9.86 -32.60
N ARG A 24 8.89 9.80 -33.08
CA ARG A 24 9.30 9.03 -34.23
C ARG A 24 10.29 7.94 -33.87
N LYS A 25 10.28 6.85 -34.63
CA LYS A 25 11.30 5.81 -34.49
C LYS A 25 12.65 6.31 -35.01
N MET A 26 13.68 6.18 -34.19
CA MET A 26 15.06 6.48 -34.60
C MET A 26 15.72 5.23 -35.19
N GLY A 27 16.59 5.43 -36.18
CA GLY A 27 17.29 4.38 -36.91
C GLY A 27 18.55 3.85 -36.21
N ASP A 28 19.48 3.33 -37.03
CA ASP A 28 20.70 2.67 -36.57
C ASP A 28 21.54 3.53 -35.63
N GLY A 29 22.16 2.89 -34.64
CA GLY A 29 22.95 3.57 -33.59
C GLY A 29 22.15 4.02 -32.36
N TYR A 30 20.83 4.08 -32.43
CA TYR A 30 19.99 4.44 -31.29
C TYR A 30 19.35 3.23 -30.62
N ARG A 31 19.63 3.04 -29.34
CA ARG A 31 19.03 1.92 -28.57
C ARG A 31 17.72 2.36 -27.93
N LEU A 32 16.60 1.73 -28.31
CA LEU A 32 15.31 1.96 -27.68
C LEU A 32 15.36 1.52 -26.20
N LEU A 33 15.09 2.45 -25.29
CA LEU A 33 15.01 2.20 -23.86
C LEU A 33 13.57 2.03 -23.39
N TRP A 34 12.64 2.79 -23.97
CA TRP A 34 11.23 2.79 -23.57
C TRP A 34 10.36 3.40 -24.68
N ARG A 35 9.07 3.02 -24.74
CA ARG A 35 8.04 3.68 -25.53
C ARG A 35 6.73 3.81 -24.77
N SER A 36 5.99 4.89 -24.95
CA SER A 36 4.64 5.08 -24.42
C SER A 36 3.67 4.10 -25.12
N GLY A 37 2.62 3.68 -24.43
CA GLY A 37 1.61 2.78 -25.00
C GLY A 37 1.97 1.28 -25.00
N HIS A 38 3.24 0.90 -24.79
CA HIS A 38 3.64 -0.48 -24.55
C HIS A 38 4.01 -0.72 -23.09
N SER A 39 3.07 -0.53 -22.18
CA SER A 39 3.16 -1.31 -20.95
C SER A 39 2.99 -2.76 -21.39
N LYS A 40 4.03 -3.61 -21.29
CA LYS A 40 3.83 -5.05 -21.28
C LYS A 40 2.70 -5.29 -20.30
N LYS A 41 1.52 -5.73 -20.77
CA LYS A 41 0.48 -6.25 -19.89
C LYS A 41 1.17 -7.26 -18.99
N ARG A 42 1.57 -6.86 -17.78
CA ARG A 42 2.03 -7.78 -16.75
C ARG A 42 0.82 -8.67 -16.52
N ARG A 43 0.84 -9.86 -17.13
CA ARG A 43 -0.13 -10.89 -16.85
C ARG A 43 -0.18 -11.04 -15.32
N GLY A 44 -1.30 -10.66 -14.71
CA GLY A 44 -1.55 -10.84 -13.29
C GLY A 44 -1.23 -9.68 -12.34
N GLY A 45 -0.88 -8.47 -12.80
CA GLY A 45 -0.73 -7.30 -11.92
C GLY A 45 -2.07 -6.78 -11.40
N TYR A 46 -2.15 -6.48 -10.10
CA TYR A 46 -3.30 -5.85 -9.47
C TYR A 46 -3.45 -4.42 -10.03
N SER A 47 -4.49 -4.16 -10.83
CA SER A 47 -4.67 -2.90 -11.57
C SER A 47 -5.33 -1.82 -10.68
N LEU A 48 -5.08 -0.53 -10.99
CA LEU A 48 -5.74 0.59 -10.31
C LEU A 48 -7.27 0.47 -10.35
N ALA A 49 -7.85 0.09 -11.48
CA ALA A 49 -9.29 -0.12 -11.60
C ALA A 49 -9.81 -1.24 -10.69
N LYS A 50 -9.01 -2.30 -10.47
CA LYS A 50 -9.36 -3.38 -9.54
C LYS A 50 -9.21 -2.90 -8.09
N MET A 51 -8.19 -2.12 -7.79
CA MET A 51 -8.00 -1.50 -6.48
C MET A 51 -9.19 -0.61 -6.11
N GLU A 52 -9.61 0.30 -6.97
CA GLU A 52 -10.74 1.19 -6.70
C GLU A 52 -12.07 0.43 -6.55
N ARG A 53 -12.31 -0.58 -7.38
CA ARG A 53 -13.48 -1.45 -7.26
C ARG A 53 -13.50 -2.19 -5.92
N ASN A 54 -12.35 -2.70 -5.49
CA ASN A 54 -12.24 -3.37 -4.20
C ASN A 54 -12.37 -2.38 -3.04
N ARG A 55 -11.78 -1.20 -3.15
CA ARG A 55 -11.96 -0.13 -2.18
C ARG A 55 -13.44 0.15 -1.95
N SER A 56 -14.20 0.45 -3.02
CA SER A 56 -15.65 0.73 -2.91
C SER A 56 -16.42 -0.41 -2.25
N LYS A 57 -16.10 -1.67 -2.60
CA LYS A 57 -16.76 -2.85 -2.01
C LYS A 57 -16.43 -3.06 -0.54
N LEU A 58 -15.22 -2.72 -0.12
CA LEU A 58 -14.71 -2.96 1.22
C LEU A 58 -14.94 -1.78 2.17
N THR A 59 -15.25 -0.60 1.65
CA THR A 59 -15.49 0.61 2.46
C THR A 59 -16.49 0.38 3.59
N PRO A 60 -17.69 -0.17 3.38
CA PRO A 60 -18.65 -0.38 4.48
C PRO A 60 -18.09 -1.27 5.59
N LEU A 61 -17.38 -2.33 5.21
CA LEU A 61 -16.76 -3.25 6.17
C LEU A 61 -15.59 -2.61 6.92
N ILE A 62 -14.77 -1.81 6.24
CA ILE A 62 -13.64 -1.08 6.86
C ILE A 62 -14.18 -0.07 7.88
N GLU A 63 -15.24 0.65 7.55
CA GLU A 63 -15.87 1.62 8.45
C GLU A 63 -16.54 0.95 9.66
N GLU A 64 -17.20 -0.21 9.46
CA GLU A 64 -17.76 -1.03 10.53
C GLU A 64 -16.67 -1.46 11.52
N VAL A 65 -15.58 -2.06 11.01
CA VAL A 65 -14.47 -2.54 11.83
C VAL A 65 -13.73 -1.38 12.53
N ALA A 66 -13.54 -0.26 11.84
CA ALA A 66 -12.92 0.93 12.44
C ALA A 66 -13.74 1.42 13.64
N ARG A 67 -15.07 1.47 13.51
CA ARG A 67 -15.98 1.87 14.59
C ARG A 67 -15.93 0.89 15.77
N GLU A 68 -15.97 -0.42 15.49
CA GLU A 68 -15.85 -1.47 16.53
C GLU A 68 -14.56 -1.33 17.35
N GLN A 69 -13.45 -1.01 16.68
CA GLN A 69 -12.14 -0.89 17.32
C GLN A 69 -11.80 0.54 17.79
N ARG A 70 -12.73 1.50 17.66
CA ARG A 70 -12.55 2.92 17.98
C ARG A 70 -11.35 3.55 17.25
N LEU A 71 -11.16 3.16 16.00
CA LEU A 71 -10.15 3.70 15.09
C LEU A 71 -10.78 4.71 14.15
N HIS A 72 -9.98 5.68 13.70
CA HIS A 72 -10.43 6.57 12.62
C HIS A 72 -10.52 5.78 11.30
N PRO A 73 -11.67 5.79 10.60
CA PRO A 73 -11.84 5.01 9.36
C PRO A 73 -10.77 5.33 8.31
N GLY A 74 -10.39 6.61 8.19
CA GLY A 74 -9.34 7.05 7.27
C GLY A 74 -7.97 6.42 7.56
N LEU A 75 -7.65 6.11 8.83
CA LEU A 75 -6.41 5.42 9.20
C LEU A 75 -6.45 3.96 8.75
N LEU A 76 -7.56 3.28 8.99
CA LEU A 76 -7.70 1.87 8.58
C LEU A 76 -7.68 1.74 7.05
N HIS A 77 -8.34 2.66 6.32
CA HIS A 77 -8.24 2.76 4.86
C HIS A 77 -6.81 2.99 4.37
N ALA A 78 -6.05 3.88 5.03
CA ALA A 78 -4.66 4.15 4.69
C ALA A 78 -3.79 2.91 4.82
N MET A 79 -3.94 2.17 5.92
CA MET A 79 -3.22 0.91 6.14
C MET A 79 -3.57 -0.13 5.09
N VAL A 80 -4.86 -0.41 4.85
CA VAL A 80 -5.29 -1.38 3.84
C VAL A 80 -4.77 -1.02 2.44
N ARG A 81 -4.73 0.28 2.11
CA ARG A 81 -4.15 0.74 0.85
C ARG A 81 -2.66 0.45 0.75
N VAL A 82 -1.89 0.74 1.79
CA VAL A 82 -0.43 0.56 1.80
C VAL A 82 -0.04 -0.90 1.87
N GLU A 83 -0.75 -1.71 2.67
CA GLU A 83 -0.46 -3.13 2.89
C GLU A 83 -0.79 -4.00 1.67
N SER A 84 -1.95 -3.81 1.08
CA SER A 84 -2.45 -4.73 0.04
C SER A 84 -2.99 -4.05 -1.20
N ALA A 85 -3.10 -2.71 -1.24
CA ALA A 85 -3.87 -1.98 -2.23
C ALA A 85 -5.32 -2.53 -2.34
N TYR A 86 -5.95 -2.85 -1.21
CA TYR A 86 -7.27 -3.48 -1.12
C TYR A 86 -7.37 -4.88 -1.77
N ASN A 87 -6.27 -5.62 -1.87
CA ASN A 87 -6.28 -6.98 -2.38
C ASN A 87 -6.46 -8.00 -1.23
N PRO A 88 -7.63 -8.63 -1.07
CA PRO A 88 -7.85 -9.59 0.01
C PRO A 88 -7.00 -10.86 -0.14
N ARG A 89 -6.49 -11.14 -1.35
CA ARG A 89 -5.61 -12.27 -1.63
C ARG A 89 -4.14 -11.88 -1.75
N ALA A 90 -3.74 -10.77 -1.15
CA ALA A 90 -2.34 -10.36 -1.13
C ALA A 90 -1.50 -11.34 -0.30
N LEU A 91 -0.34 -11.70 -0.84
CA LEU A 91 0.66 -12.53 -0.18
C LEU A 91 2.03 -11.89 -0.39
N SER A 92 2.71 -11.56 0.70
CA SER A 92 4.07 -11.03 0.65
C SER A 92 5.11 -12.16 0.54
N LYS A 93 6.32 -11.80 0.13
CA LYS A 93 7.45 -12.76 0.10
C LYS A 93 7.79 -13.33 1.48
N LYS A 94 7.49 -12.58 2.55
CA LYS A 94 7.72 -12.98 3.95
C LYS A 94 6.55 -13.79 4.55
N GLY A 95 5.46 -14.01 3.78
CA GLY A 95 4.30 -14.79 4.23
C GLY A 95 3.18 -13.99 4.86
N ALA A 96 3.22 -12.66 4.87
CA ALA A 96 2.13 -11.81 5.32
C ALA A 96 0.93 -11.92 4.35
N ARG A 97 -0.31 -11.93 4.86
CA ARG A 97 -1.51 -12.30 4.11
C ARG A 97 -2.65 -11.32 4.29
N GLY A 98 -3.44 -11.17 3.22
CA GLY A 98 -4.73 -10.47 3.21
C GLY A 98 -4.63 -8.96 3.19
N LEU A 99 -5.74 -8.30 3.53
CA LEU A 99 -5.93 -6.85 3.42
C LEU A 99 -4.95 -6.05 4.26
N MET A 100 -4.70 -6.50 5.49
CA MET A 100 -3.82 -5.85 6.46
C MET A 100 -2.47 -6.58 6.63
N GLN A 101 -2.13 -7.49 5.71
CA GLN A 101 -0.85 -8.19 5.65
C GLN A 101 -0.42 -8.81 7.00
N LEU A 102 -1.32 -9.58 7.60
CA LEU A 102 -1.01 -10.25 8.86
C LEU A 102 -0.02 -11.40 8.65
N MET A 103 1.02 -11.43 9.47
CA MET A 103 1.87 -12.60 9.60
C MET A 103 1.10 -13.74 10.28
N PRO A 104 1.35 -15.02 9.95
CA PRO A 104 0.60 -16.15 10.52
C PRO A 104 0.54 -16.15 12.04
N ALA A 105 1.63 -15.84 12.72
CA ALA A 105 1.65 -15.76 14.19
C ALA A 105 0.76 -14.65 14.74
N THR A 106 0.74 -13.47 14.07
CA THR A 106 -0.15 -12.37 14.43
C THR A 106 -1.61 -12.72 14.13
N ALA A 107 -1.90 -13.33 12.99
CA ALA A 107 -3.24 -13.80 12.64
C ALA A 107 -3.79 -14.75 13.72
N SER A 108 -3.03 -15.76 14.10
CA SER A 108 -3.40 -16.71 15.17
C SER A 108 -3.62 -16.00 16.51
N ARG A 109 -2.74 -15.09 16.91
CA ARG A 109 -2.86 -14.31 18.16
C ARG A 109 -4.17 -13.52 18.24
N TYR A 110 -4.66 -13.03 17.11
CA TYR A 110 -5.87 -12.22 17.02
C TYR A 110 -7.11 -12.98 16.53
N GLY A 111 -7.06 -14.31 16.53
CA GLY A 111 -8.20 -15.19 16.22
C GLY A 111 -8.63 -15.10 14.75
N VAL A 112 -7.67 -15.01 13.83
CA VAL A 112 -7.90 -15.01 12.40
C VAL A 112 -7.59 -16.41 11.86
N ASP A 113 -8.63 -17.17 11.54
CA ASP A 113 -8.51 -18.55 11.02
C ASP A 113 -8.22 -18.53 9.52
N ASP A 114 -8.92 -17.67 8.76
CA ASP A 114 -8.65 -17.44 7.35
C ASP A 114 -8.15 -16.00 7.12
N SER A 115 -6.84 -15.85 6.92
CA SER A 115 -6.23 -14.56 6.63
C SER A 115 -6.62 -13.98 5.27
N TYR A 116 -7.30 -14.73 4.40
CA TYR A 116 -7.82 -14.24 3.11
C TYR A 116 -9.31 -13.86 3.18
N ASP A 117 -10.00 -14.19 4.27
CA ASP A 117 -11.33 -13.66 4.55
C ASP A 117 -11.23 -12.17 4.92
N PRO A 118 -11.90 -11.27 4.17
CA PRO A 118 -11.79 -9.83 4.39
C PRO A 118 -12.19 -9.40 5.80
N LYS A 119 -13.25 -9.97 6.36
CA LYS A 119 -13.77 -9.58 7.66
C LYS A 119 -12.84 -10.01 8.79
N GLN A 120 -12.41 -11.27 8.79
CA GLN A 120 -11.50 -11.77 9.80
C GLN A 120 -10.16 -11.02 9.77
N ASN A 121 -9.60 -10.79 8.57
CA ASN A 121 -8.33 -10.11 8.40
C ASN A 121 -8.39 -8.66 8.88
N LEU A 122 -9.43 -7.91 8.50
CA LEU A 122 -9.66 -6.54 8.98
C LEU A 122 -9.83 -6.49 10.49
N GLN A 123 -10.67 -7.34 11.07
CA GLN A 123 -10.90 -7.38 12.51
C GLN A 123 -9.63 -7.72 13.29
N GLY A 124 -8.86 -8.73 12.84
CA GLY A 124 -7.60 -9.09 13.48
C GLY A 124 -6.55 -7.99 13.38
N GLY A 125 -6.38 -7.41 12.20
CA GLY A 125 -5.44 -6.33 11.97
C GLY A 125 -5.79 -5.04 12.72
N ALA A 126 -7.07 -4.69 12.78
CA ALA A 126 -7.54 -3.52 13.52
C ALA A 126 -7.40 -3.70 15.04
N ARG A 127 -7.66 -4.91 15.58
CA ARG A 127 -7.38 -5.23 17.00
C ARG A 127 -5.89 -5.09 17.31
N TYR A 128 -5.04 -5.65 16.45
CA TYR A 128 -3.58 -5.52 16.61
C TYR A 128 -3.14 -4.04 16.61
N LEU A 129 -3.63 -3.23 15.65
CA LEU A 129 -3.35 -1.79 15.63
C LEU A 129 -3.85 -1.08 16.89
N SER A 130 -5.06 -1.39 17.36
CA SER A 130 -5.64 -0.82 18.58
C SER A 130 -4.77 -1.11 19.81
N ASP A 131 -4.25 -2.33 19.93
CA ASP A 131 -3.35 -2.69 21.03
C ASP A 131 -2.00 -1.98 20.95
N LEU A 132 -1.46 -1.81 19.73
CA LEU A 132 -0.25 -1.03 19.52
C LEU A 132 -0.46 0.46 19.85
N LEU A 133 -1.59 1.04 19.47
CA LEU A 133 -1.92 2.42 19.83
C LEU A 133 -1.98 2.61 21.34
N LYS A 134 -2.63 1.70 22.08
CA LYS A 134 -2.64 1.74 23.54
C LYS A 134 -1.23 1.61 24.13
N LYS A 135 -0.44 0.68 23.60
CA LYS A 135 0.93 0.41 24.06
C LYS A 135 1.86 1.60 23.88
N PHE A 136 1.69 2.37 22.82
CA PHE A 136 2.50 3.54 22.51
C PHE A 136 1.74 4.86 22.76
N GLU A 137 0.87 4.89 23.77
CA GLU A 137 0.20 6.09 24.29
C GLU A 137 -0.52 6.89 23.18
N TYR A 138 -1.11 6.17 22.22
CA TYR A 138 -1.80 6.71 21.03
C TYR A 138 -0.90 7.51 20.08
N ASP A 139 0.42 7.38 20.15
CA ASP A 139 1.30 7.86 19.09
C ASP A 139 1.12 6.97 17.85
N ILE A 140 0.47 7.55 16.85
CA ILE A 140 0.17 6.86 15.59
C ILE A 140 1.46 6.43 14.87
N SER A 141 2.49 7.26 14.88
CA SER A 141 3.75 6.98 14.18
C SER A 141 4.47 5.79 14.78
N LEU A 142 4.51 5.71 16.12
CA LEU A 142 5.11 4.58 16.83
C LEU A 142 4.28 3.30 16.67
N ALA A 143 2.95 3.39 16.73
CA ALA A 143 2.06 2.25 16.50
C ALA A 143 2.22 1.69 15.07
N LEU A 144 2.32 2.54 14.05
CA LEU A 144 2.58 2.12 12.68
C LEU A 144 3.97 1.51 12.51
N ALA A 145 4.99 2.11 13.13
CA ALA A 145 6.34 1.54 13.13
C ALA A 145 6.37 0.15 13.77
N ALA A 146 5.65 -0.02 14.90
CA ALA A 146 5.52 -1.30 15.59
C ALA A 146 4.72 -2.33 14.78
N TYR A 147 3.68 -1.90 14.07
CA TYR A 147 2.92 -2.77 13.18
C TYR A 147 3.81 -3.38 12.08
N ASN A 148 4.68 -2.56 11.49
CA ASN A 148 5.57 -2.97 10.40
C ASN A 148 6.83 -3.72 10.87
N ALA A 149 7.50 -3.24 11.92
CA ALA A 149 8.80 -3.75 12.38
C ALA A 149 8.71 -4.68 13.60
N GLY A 150 7.54 -4.75 14.22
CA GLY A 150 7.34 -5.40 15.51
C GLY A 150 7.57 -4.46 16.70
N GLU A 151 6.75 -4.62 17.73
CA GLU A 151 6.78 -3.77 18.94
C GLU A 151 8.14 -3.76 19.66
N ASN A 152 8.82 -4.90 19.68
CA ASN A 152 10.15 -5.01 20.30
C ASN A 152 11.21 -4.17 19.58
N ALA A 153 11.08 -3.95 18.26
CA ALA A 153 12.02 -3.11 17.52
C ALA A 153 11.89 -1.64 17.94
N VAL A 154 10.65 -1.15 18.12
CA VAL A 154 10.36 0.22 18.58
C VAL A 154 10.86 0.42 20.02
N MET A 155 10.61 -0.56 20.91
CA MET A 155 11.08 -0.49 22.30
C MET A 155 12.61 -0.49 22.39
N ARG A 156 13.30 -1.35 21.62
CA ARG A 156 14.77 -1.32 21.56
C ARG A 156 15.35 -0.05 20.98
N ALA A 157 14.59 0.66 20.15
CA ALA A 157 14.95 1.98 19.64
C ALA A 157 14.62 3.13 20.62
N GLY A 158 14.34 2.84 21.90
CA GLY A 158 14.03 3.85 22.90
C GLY A 158 12.66 4.51 22.68
N ASN A 159 11.64 3.74 22.29
CA ASN A 159 10.32 4.24 21.89
C ASN A 159 10.42 5.31 20.78
N SER A 160 11.21 5.01 19.76
CA SER A 160 11.32 5.82 18.55
C SER A 160 11.16 4.93 17.30
N ILE A 161 10.93 5.56 16.15
CA ILE A 161 10.87 4.81 14.88
C ILE A 161 12.25 4.17 14.64
N PRO A 162 12.33 2.83 14.53
CA PRO A 162 13.61 2.16 14.28
C PRO A 162 14.24 2.67 12.97
N PRO A 163 15.58 2.79 12.89
CA PRO A 163 16.27 3.30 11.71
C PRO A 163 16.29 2.27 10.55
N TYR A 164 15.16 1.63 10.31
CA TYR A 164 14.97 0.70 9.22
C TYR A 164 14.34 1.44 8.03
N PRO A 165 15.02 1.52 6.87
CA PRO A 165 14.50 2.25 5.71
C PRO A 165 13.12 1.78 5.24
N GLU A 166 12.79 0.49 5.43
CA GLU A 166 11.46 -0.06 5.13
C GLU A 166 10.41 0.53 6.05
N THR A 167 10.67 0.55 7.37
CA THR A 167 9.72 1.01 8.39
C THR A 167 9.50 2.52 8.30
N ILE A 168 10.56 3.31 8.12
CA ILE A 168 10.45 4.76 7.92
C ILE A 168 9.55 5.07 6.73
N ARG A 169 9.82 4.45 5.56
CA ARG A 169 8.99 4.63 4.37
C ARG A 169 7.55 4.13 4.53
N TYR A 170 7.34 3.10 5.35
CA TYR A 170 6.01 2.60 5.65
C TYR A 170 5.20 3.62 6.44
N VAL A 171 5.76 4.15 7.53
CA VAL A 171 5.12 5.17 8.37
C VAL A 171 4.77 6.39 7.53
N ASP A 172 5.72 6.93 6.76
CA ASP A 172 5.49 8.09 5.88
C ASP A 172 4.34 7.86 4.89
N LYS A 173 4.30 6.66 4.27
CA LYS A 173 3.25 6.31 3.31
C LYS A 173 1.88 6.24 3.95
N VAL A 174 1.77 5.57 5.12
CA VAL A 174 0.48 5.42 5.81
C VAL A 174 -0.02 6.76 6.31
N LEU A 175 0.85 7.58 6.92
CA LEU A 175 0.47 8.92 7.38
C LEU A 175 0.03 9.81 6.21
N GLY A 176 0.75 9.80 5.11
CA GLY A 176 0.38 10.57 3.91
C GLY A 176 -0.96 10.13 3.30
N GLU A 177 -1.28 8.83 3.31
CA GLU A 177 -2.60 8.33 2.90
C GLU A 177 -3.68 8.69 3.92
N TYR A 178 -3.37 8.62 5.21
CA TYR A 178 -4.30 8.98 6.28
C TYR A 178 -4.72 10.44 6.20
N GLU A 179 -3.78 11.36 6.01
CA GLU A 179 -4.09 12.79 5.84
C GLU A 179 -5.00 13.03 4.63
N ARG A 180 -4.73 12.39 3.49
CA ARG A 180 -5.60 12.48 2.30
C ARG A 180 -7.02 11.98 2.57
N ASN A 181 -7.14 10.84 3.27
CA ASN A 181 -8.45 10.28 3.62
C ASN A 181 -9.20 11.18 4.61
N ARG A 182 -8.49 11.78 5.58
CA ARG A 182 -9.09 12.67 6.57
C ARG A 182 -9.69 13.92 5.93
N LEU A 183 -8.96 14.53 5.00
CA LEU A 183 -9.45 15.70 4.27
C LEU A 183 -10.68 15.35 3.40
N ALA A 184 -10.70 14.20 2.74
CA ALA A 184 -11.81 13.77 1.91
C ALA A 184 -13.08 13.35 2.70
N MET A 185 -13.02 13.21 4.01
CA MET A 185 -14.16 12.87 4.88
C MET A 185 -14.79 14.11 5.56
N VAL A 186 -14.22 15.29 5.37
CA VAL A 186 -14.72 16.56 5.96
C VAL A 186 -15.60 17.31 4.97
N ASP A 187 -15.52 16.98 3.68
CA ASP A 187 -16.37 17.53 2.60
C ASP A 187 -17.68 16.71 2.44
#